data_0a9c399bbae8c42b29977cf271e0a716
#
_entry.id   0a9c399bbae8c42b29977cf271e0a716
#
_cell.length_a   1.000
_cell.length_b   1.000
_cell.length_c   1.000
_cell.angle_alpha   90.00
_cell.angle_beta   90.00
_cell.angle_gamma   90.00
#
_symmetry.space_group_name_H-M   'P 1'
#
loop_
_entity.id
_entity.type
_entity.pdbx_description
1 polymer ?
#
loop_
_entity_poly.entity_id
_entity_poly.type
_entity_poly.pdbx_seq_one_letter_code
_entity_poly.pdbx_strand_id
1 'polypeptide(L)'
;DNITARIGLRNETFENFNKAGEKFVDVSDQWAPRLGLSWDVKGDGESKVFANYGRYYLPVATNTNIRLAGDELYTRQYFDVESINDDFTPVLGEATGSLTVYSDGTLKGTTETVNADLDPMYQDEYILGYEQVINESWSFGIKGTYRDLKSSLEDIAIDAGFDDYIQQEFGSSCTLCSGFHYYVLT
;
A
#
# COMPACT_ATOMS: atom_id res chain seq x y z
N ASP A 1 33.90 -6.91 -26.23
CA ASP A 1 33.37 -7.23 -24.88
C ASP A 1 31.93 -7.63 -25.01
N ASN A 2 31.63 -8.88 -24.68
CA ASN A 2 30.29 -9.44 -24.84
C ASN A 2 29.49 -9.55 -23.52
N ILE A 3 30.04 -9.01 -22.43
CA ILE A 3 29.37 -8.97 -21.12
C ILE A 3 29.30 -7.53 -20.63
N THR A 4 28.10 -7.13 -20.20
CA THR A 4 27.85 -5.85 -19.56
C THR A 4 27.22 -6.07 -18.18
N ALA A 5 27.83 -5.52 -17.13
CA ALA A 5 27.29 -5.49 -15.79
C ALA A 5 26.83 -4.08 -15.43
N ARG A 6 25.71 -3.97 -14.72
CA ARG A 6 25.18 -2.73 -14.16
C ARG A 6 24.97 -2.93 -12.68
N ILE A 7 25.51 -2.01 -11.89
CA ILE A 7 25.38 -2.02 -10.43
C ILE A 7 24.84 -0.66 -10.02
N GLY A 8 23.73 -0.66 -9.30
CA GLY A 8 23.10 0.55 -8.78
C GLY A 8 22.72 0.36 -7.31
N LEU A 9 22.71 1.46 -6.59
CA LEU A 9 22.23 1.53 -5.22
C LEU A 9 21.41 2.82 -5.08
N ARG A 10 20.21 2.69 -4.54
CA ARG A 10 19.32 3.82 -4.23
C ARG A 10 19.03 3.81 -2.75
N ASN A 11 18.97 4.98 -2.15
CA ASN A 11 18.45 5.18 -0.79
C ASN A 11 17.22 6.08 -0.90
N GLU A 12 16.15 5.71 -0.21
CA GLU A 12 14.90 6.44 -0.18
C GLU A 12 14.50 6.70 1.26
N THR A 13 13.76 7.78 1.45
CA THR A 13 13.08 8.10 2.70
C THR A 13 11.64 8.44 2.36
N PHE A 14 10.71 7.92 3.15
CA PHE A 14 9.29 8.20 2.99
C PHE A 14 8.76 8.81 4.29
N GLU A 15 8.25 10.02 4.19
CA GLU A 15 7.66 10.76 5.31
C GLU A 15 6.27 11.26 4.93
N ASN A 16 5.32 11.07 5.84
CA ASN A 16 4.00 11.67 5.74
C ASN A 16 3.69 12.51 6.98
N PHE A 17 2.93 13.57 6.76
CA PHE A 17 2.53 14.50 7.80
C PHE A 17 1.01 14.58 7.86
N ASN A 18 0.48 14.74 9.08
CA ASN A 18 -0.92 15.01 9.29
C ASN A 18 -1.24 16.50 8.99
N LYS A 19 -2.50 16.90 9.09
CA LYS A 19 -2.95 18.28 8.86
C LYS A 19 -2.32 19.30 9.81
N ALA A 20 -1.93 18.89 11.01
CA ALA A 20 -1.23 19.77 11.96
C ALA A 20 0.26 19.93 11.65
N GLY A 21 0.78 19.23 10.64
CA GLY A 21 2.20 19.23 10.28
C GLY A 21 3.05 18.33 11.17
N GLU A 22 2.42 17.41 11.92
CA GLU A 22 3.13 16.41 12.71
C GLU A 22 3.45 15.20 11.86
N LYS A 23 4.65 14.65 12.01
CA LYS A 23 5.10 13.49 11.28
C LYS A 23 4.28 12.24 11.70
N PHE A 24 3.66 11.63 10.71
CA PHE A 24 2.74 10.52 10.87
C PHE A 24 3.40 9.18 10.47
N VAL A 25 4.14 9.16 9.35
CA VAL A 25 4.99 8.06 8.92
C VAL A 25 6.40 8.60 8.70
N ASP A 26 7.38 7.89 9.21
CA ASP A 26 8.80 8.19 9.02
C ASP A 26 9.57 6.88 8.80
N VAL A 27 9.83 6.55 7.55
CA VAL A 27 10.61 5.38 7.19
C VAL A 27 11.82 5.82 6.38
N SER A 28 13.00 5.72 6.99
CA SER A 28 14.27 6.11 6.41
C SER A 28 15.14 4.88 6.06
N ASP A 29 16.31 5.16 5.47
CA ASP A 29 17.32 4.14 5.17
C ASP A 29 16.84 2.97 4.30
N GLN A 30 15.96 3.26 3.35
CA GLN A 30 15.44 2.29 2.41
C GLN A 30 16.44 2.02 1.29
N TRP A 31 17.41 1.13 1.57
CA TRP A 31 18.45 0.79 0.62
C TRP A 31 17.99 -0.21 -0.43
N ALA A 32 17.98 0.22 -1.68
CA ALA A 32 17.48 -0.52 -2.84
C ALA A 32 18.62 -0.87 -3.81
N PRO A 33 19.28 -2.01 -3.65
CA PRO A 33 20.28 -2.49 -4.60
C PRO A 33 19.60 -2.88 -5.93
N ARG A 34 20.30 -2.64 -7.03
CA ARG A 34 19.88 -3.00 -8.39
C ARG A 34 21.06 -3.55 -9.15
N LEU A 35 20.93 -4.78 -9.61
CA LEU A 35 21.98 -5.49 -10.34
C LEU A 35 21.44 -5.91 -11.70
N GLY A 36 22.23 -5.75 -12.73
CA GLY A 36 21.91 -6.19 -14.08
C GLY A 36 23.13 -6.82 -14.73
N LEU A 37 22.91 -7.91 -15.43
CA LEU A 37 23.89 -8.57 -16.26
C LEU A 37 23.29 -8.80 -17.65
N SER A 38 24.04 -8.49 -18.68
CA SER A 38 23.70 -8.80 -20.05
C SER A 38 24.88 -9.45 -20.72
N TRP A 39 24.67 -10.60 -21.33
CA TRP A 39 25.70 -11.38 -22.03
C TRP A 39 25.26 -11.63 -23.47
N ASP A 40 26.02 -11.08 -24.41
CA ASP A 40 25.94 -11.44 -25.80
C ASP A 40 26.65 -12.79 -26.00
N VAL A 41 25.88 -13.85 -26.16
CA VAL A 41 26.37 -15.24 -26.09
C VAL A 41 27.41 -15.54 -27.16
N LYS A 42 27.24 -14.97 -28.35
CA LYS A 42 28.12 -15.19 -29.50
C LYS A 42 29.07 -14.01 -29.78
N GLY A 43 28.78 -12.84 -29.20
CA GLY A 43 29.54 -11.62 -29.47
C GLY A 43 29.21 -10.94 -30.78
N ASP A 44 28.11 -11.31 -31.44
CA ASP A 44 27.65 -10.80 -32.70
C ASP A 44 26.43 -9.84 -32.59
N GLY A 45 25.91 -9.65 -31.36
CA GLY A 45 24.74 -8.83 -31.11
C GLY A 45 23.41 -9.52 -31.40
N GLU A 46 23.43 -10.76 -31.89
CA GLU A 46 22.21 -11.48 -32.30
C GLU A 46 21.58 -12.29 -31.18
N SER A 47 22.35 -12.71 -30.17
CA SER A 47 21.84 -13.54 -29.07
C SER A 47 22.27 -13.01 -27.71
N LYS A 48 21.31 -12.72 -26.86
CA LYS A 48 21.52 -12.09 -25.54
C LYS A 48 20.81 -12.86 -24.43
N VAL A 49 21.55 -13.23 -23.39
CA VAL A 49 21.02 -13.63 -22.10
C VAL A 49 21.13 -12.43 -21.16
N PHE A 50 20.07 -12.19 -20.39
CA PHE A 50 20.12 -11.13 -19.37
C PHE A 50 19.48 -11.58 -18.06
N ALA A 51 20.02 -11.06 -16.97
CA ALA A 51 19.50 -11.25 -15.63
C ALA A 51 19.46 -9.90 -14.91
N ASN A 52 18.41 -9.67 -14.14
CA ASN A 52 18.27 -8.48 -13.31
C ASN A 52 17.78 -8.87 -11.93
N TYR A 53 18.28 -8.18 -10.93
CA TYR A 53 17.77 -8.17 -9.57
C TYR A 53 17.54 -6.72 -9.13
N GLY A 54 16.44 -6.47 -8.46
CA GLY A 54 16.16 -5.17 -7.88
C GLY A 54 15.27 -5.25 -6.65
N ARG A 55 15.60 -4.43 -5.66
CA ARG A 55 14.71 -4.14 -4.52
C ARG A 55 13.92 -2.86 -4.80
N TYR A 56 12.63 -2.91 -4.48
CA TYR A 56 11.71 -1.80 -4.70
C TYR A 56 10.87 -1.57 -3.44
N TYR A 57 11.07 -0.40 -2.84
CA TYR A 57 10.24 0.08 -1.75
C TYR A 57 8.96 0.70 -2.28
N LEU A 58 7.88 0.52 -1.53
CA LEU A 58 6.56 1.01 -1.86
C LEU A 58 6.10 1.97 -0.76
N PRO A 59 5.62 3.17 -1.10
CA PRO A 59 5.10 4.11 -0.11
C PRO A 59 3.76 3.63 0.43
N VAL A 60 3.37 4.15 1.59
CA VAL A 60 2.01 3.96 2.12
C VAL A 60 0.98 4.51 1.13
N ALA A 61 -0.08 3.76 0.88
CA ALA A 61 -1.12 4.16 -0.05
C ALA A 61 -1.82 5.45 0.39
N THR A 62 -2.11 6.33 -0.56
CA THR A 62 -2.70 7.66 -0.27
C THR A 62 -4.03 7.57 0.48
N ASN A 63 -4.88 6.59 0.16
CA ASN A 63 -6.15 6.39 0.84
C ASN A 63 -5.97 6.01 2.32
N THR A 64 -4.97 5.18 2.64
CA THR A 64 -4.60 4.85 4.01
C THR A 64 -4.12 6.09 4.75
N ASN A 65 -3.26 6.89 4.13
CA ASN A 65 -2.80 8.16 4.71
C ASN A 65 -3.94 9.12 5.02
N ILE A 66 -4.91 9.29 4.12
CA ILE A 66 -6.06 10.19 4.32
C ILE A 66 -6.88 9.73 5.53
N ARG A 67 -7.13 8.43 5.65
CA ARG A 67 -7.95 7.89 6.75
C ARG A 67 -7.27 7.98 8.10
N LEU A 68 -5.96 7.74 8.15
CA LEU A 68 -5.23 7.65 9.41
C LEU A 68 -4.67 9.00 9.86
N ALA A 69 -4.25 9.86 8.94
CA ALA A 69 -3.61 11.15 9.22
C ALA A 69 -4.52 12.37 8.99
N GLY A 70 -5.71 12.16 8.43
CA GLY A 70 -6.67 13.22 8.13
C GLY A 70 -7.64 13.49 9.28
N ASP A 71 -8.33 14.63 9.17
CA ASP A 71 -9.51 15.00 9.97
C ASP A 71 -10.78 14.72 9.16
N GLU A 72 -10.84 13.56 8.53
CA GLU A 72 -11.95 13.18 7.67
C GLU A 72 -13.26 13.07 8.49
N LEU A 73 -14.32 13.73 8.01
CA LEU A 73 -15.67 13.46 8.47
C LEU A 73 -16.29 12.46 7.50
N TYR A 74 -16.44 11.21 7.93
CA TYR A 74 -17.02 10.15 7.13
C TYR A 74 -18.27 9.59 7.80
N THR A 75 -19.44 9.87 7.20
CA THR A 75 -20.74 9.46 7.72
C THR A 75 -21.54 8.75 6.63
N ARG A 76 -22.45 7.88 7.05
CA ARG A 76 -23.41 7.22 6.18
C ARG A 76 -24.82 7.35 6.74
N GLN A 77 -25.73 7.87 5.91
CA GLN A 77 -27.16 7.94 6.18
C GLN A 77 -27.92 7.37 4.99
N TYR A 78 -28.94 6.58 5.27
CA TYR A 78 -29.86 6.10 4.26
C TYR A 78 -31.10 6.99 4.23
N PHE A 79 -31.72 7.10 3.05
CA PHE A 79 -32.91 7.87 2.82
C PHE A 79 -33.87 7.07 1.95
N ASP A 80 -35.18 7.27 2.14
CA ASP A 80 -36.18 6.84 1.18
C ASP A 80 -36.05 7.65 -0.12
N VAL A 81 -36.37 7.06 -1.26
CA VAL A 81 -36.43 7.76 -2.55
C VAL A 81 -37.83 8.10 -2.87
N GLU A 82 -38.18 9.39 -2.85
CA GLU A 82 -39.54 9.87 -3.20
C GLU A 82 -39.80 9.84 -4.70
N SER A 83 -38.82 10.25 -5.49
CA SER A 83 -38.89 10.24 -6.95
C SER A 83 -37.52 10.28 -7.58
N ILE A 84 -37.47 10.11 -8.90
CA ILE A 84 -36.23 10.24 -9.69
C ILE A 84 -36.43 11.35 -10.71
N ASN A 85 -35.49 12.29 -10.75
CA ASN A 85 -35.48 13.39 -11.70
C ASN A 85 -35.18 12.91 -13.13
N ASP A 86 -35.39 13.74 -14.13
CA ASP A 86 -35.11 13.45 -15.55
C ASP A 86 -33.62 13.16 -15.82
N ASP A 87 -32.74 13.67 -14.99
CA ASP A 87 -31.28 13.41 -15.02
C ASP A 87 -30.84 12.17 -14.24
N PHE A 88 -31.80 11.34 -13.81
CA PHE A 88 -31.62 10.13 -13.01
C PHE A 88 -31.07 10.35 -11.58
N THR A 89 -31.09 11.58 -11.08
CA THR A 89 -30.76 11.85 -9.66
C THR A 89 -31.98 11.55 -8.78
N PRO A 90 -31.83 10.90 -7.60
CA PRO A 90 -32.92 10.65 -6.68
C PRO A 90 -33.31 11.92 -5.93
N VAL A 91 -34.64 12.12 -5.75
CA VAL A 91 -35.15 13.04 -4.75
C VAL A 91 -35.26 12.26 -3.44
N LEU A 92 -34.51 12.70 -2.45
CA LEU A 92 -34.47 12.03 -1.16
C LEU A 92 -35.65 12.45 -0.27
N GLY A 93 -36.26 11.44 0.32
CA GLY A 93 -37.30 11.60 1.31
C GLY A 93 -36.75 11.60 2.73
N GLU A 94 -37.48 10.98 3.66
CA GLU A 94 -37.09 10.90 5.05
C GLU A 94 -35.87 9.99 5.23
N ALA A 95 -35.05 10.33 6.23
CA ALA A 95 -33.89 9.50 6.61
C ALA A 95 -34.38 8.19 7.24
N THR A 96 -33.83 7.07 6.77
CA THR A 96 -34.12 5.73 7.29
C THR A 96 -32.96 5.22 8.11
N GLY A 97 -33.25 4.73 9.33
CA GLY A 97 -32.24 4.24 10.26
C GLY A 97 -31.41 5.36 10.91
N SER A 98 -30.40 4.94 11.65
CA SER A 98 -29.51 5.86 12.36
C SER A 98 -28.37 6.33 11.47
N LEU A 99 -27.91 7.58 11.68
CA LEU A 99 -26.67 8.06 11.11
C LEU A 99 -25.50 7.20 11.63
N THR A 100 -24.73 6.60 10.73
CA THR A 100 -23.49 5.91 11.06
C THR A 100 -22.33 6.87 10.87
N VAL A 101 -21.53 7.05 11.91
CA VAL A 101 -20.31 7.86 11.87
C VAL A 101 -19.11 6.92 11.85
N TYR A 102 -18.34 6.91 10.78
CA TYR A 102 -17.09 6.14 10.65
C TYR A 102 -15.87 6.96 11.07
N SER A 103 -15.90 8.26 10.81
CA SER A 103 -14.92 9.23 11.28
C SER A 103 -15.65 10.53 11.58
N ASP A 104 -15.32 11.15 12.71
CA ASP A 104 -16.05 12.29 13.28
C ASP A 104 -15.44 13.66 12.92
N GLY A 105 -14.41 13.68 12.07
CA GLY A 105 -13.72 14.91 11.68
C GLY A 105 -12.66 15.37 12.67
N THR A 106 -12.36 14.57 13.69
CA THR A 106 -11.28 14.91 14.64
C THR A 106 -9.93 14.38 14.13
N LEU A 107 -8.88 15.19 14.30
CA LEU A 107 -7.52 14.77 14.02
C LEU A 107 -7.04 13.85 15.14
N LYS A 108 -6.65 12.62 14.77
CA LYS A 108 -6.09 11.64 15.71
C LYS A 108 -4.61 11.89 15.94
N GLY A 109 -4.12 11.48 17.12
CA GLY A 109 -2.70 11.55 17.43
C GLY A 109 -1.89 10.59 16.54
N THR A 110 -0.70 11.00 16.16
CA THR A 110 0.18 10.20 15.28
C THR A 110 0.58 8.86 15.89
N THR A 111 0.66 8.79 17.23
CA THR A 111 0.99 7.56 17.98
C THR A 111 -0.20 6.61 18.19
N GLU A 112 -1.40 7.03 17.84
CA GLU A 112 -2.62 6.22 17.99
C GLU A 112 -2.89 5.38 16.73
N THR A 113 -2.40 5.83 15.57
CA THR A 113 -2.80 5.30 14.27
C THR A 113 -1.68 4.59 13.51
N VAL A 114 -0.44 4.66 13.99
CA VAL A 114 0.72 4.02 13.35
C VAL A 114 1.55 3.28 14.38
N ASN A 115 2.00 2.09 14.03
CA ASN A 115 2.96 1.35 14.82
C ASN A 115 4.30 2.12 14.90
N ALA A 116 4.86 2.25 16.11
CA ALA A 116 6.12 2.94 16.33
C ALA A 116 7.31 2.28 15.60
N ASP A 117 7.23 0.97 15.38
CA ASP A 117 8.25 0.16 14.71
C ASP A 117 7.79 -0.26 13.29
N LEU A 118 7.24 0.69 12.54
CA LEU A 118 6.74 0.42 11.18
C LEU A 118 7.88 0.06 10.23
N ASP A 119 7.87 -1.17 9.75
CA ASP A 119 8.80 -1.65 8.73
C ASP A 119 8.38 -1.17 7.32
N PRO A 120 9.34 -0.81 6.47
CA PRO A 120 9.03 -0.40 5.11
C PRO A 120 8.47 -1.56 4.27
N MET A 121 7.44 -1.28 3.50
CA MET A 121 6.93 -2.21 2.50
C MET A 121 7.90 -2.30 1.33
N TYR A 122 8.34 -3.51 0.96
CA TYR A 122 9.21 -3.71 -0.19
C TYR A 122 9.05 -5.08 -0.84
N GLN A 123 9.47 -5.14 -2.09
CA GLN A 123 9.57 -6.39 -2.84
C GLN A 123 10.94 -6.54 -3.49
N ASP A 124 11.39 -7.78 -3.59
CA ASP A 124 12.54 -8.18 -4.39
C ASP A 124 12.06 -8.74 -5.73
N GLU A 125 12.62 -8.26 -6.83
CA GLU A 125 12.31 -8.71 -8.19
C GLU A 125 13.51 -9.35 -8.84
N TYR A 126 13.30 -10.51 -9.45
CA TYR A 126 14.28 -11.26 -10.21
C TYR A 126 13.76 -11.45 -11.63
N ILE A 127 14.59 -11.12 -12.60
CA ILE A 127 14.28 -11.28 -14.01
C ILE A 127 15.37 -12.10 -14.67
N LEU A 128 15.01 -13.08 -15.45
CA LEU A 128 15.90 -13.82 -16.35
C LEU A 128 15.27 -13.88 -17.74
N GLY A 129 16.06 -13.58 -18.76
CA GLY A 129 15.55 -13.59 -20.12
C GLY A 129 16.60 -13.94 -21.16
N TYR A 130 16.10 -14.30 -22.33
CA TYR A 130 16.86 -14.59 -23.54
C TYR A 130 16.22 -13.91 -24.73
N GLU A 131 17.01 -13.30 -25.59
CA GLU A 131 16.61 -12.68 -26.83
C GLU A 131 17.47 -13.20 -27.97
N GLN A 132 16.88 -13.43 -29.14
CA GLN A 132 17.54 -13.90 -30.34
C GLN A 132 17.01 -13.18 -31.57
N VAL A 133 17.90 -12.64 -32.37
CA VAL A 133 17.61 -12.22 -33.75
C VAL A 133 17.66 -13.46 -34.64
N ILE A 134 16.58 -13.72 -35.40
CA ILE A 134 16.47 -14.85 -36.32
C ILE A 134 16.94 -14.44 -37.69
N ASN A 135 16.53 -13.27 -38.14
CA ASN A 135 16.94 -12.65 -39.39
C ASN A 135 16.57 -11.14 -39.36
N GLU A 136 16.76 -10.42 -40.47
CA GLU A 136 16.51 -8.98 -40.59
C GLU A 136 15.06 -8.56 -40.23
N SER A 137 14.09 -9.48 -40.31
CA SER A 137 12.67 -9.20 -40.07
C SER A 137 12.09 -9.83 -38.80
N TRP A 138 12.80 -10.76 -38.20
CA TRP A 138 12.28 -11.54 -37.06
C TRP A 138 13.26 -11.59 -35.92
N SER A 139 12.74 -11.31 -34.72
CA SER A 139 13.40 -11.57 -33.42
C SER A 139 12.44 -12.29 -32.49
N PHE A 140 13.00 -13.02 -31.54
CA PHE A 140 12.27 -13.77 -30.52
C PHE A 140 12.85 -13.45 -29.16
N GLY A 141 12.00 -13.39 -28.14
CA GLY A 141 12.42 -13.19 -26.76
C GLY A 141 11.53 -13.94 -25.79
N ILE A 142 12.14 -14.48 -24.74
CA ILE A 142 11.44 -15.06 -23.59
C ILE A 142 12.00 -14.47 -22.31
N LYS A 143 11.12 -14.15 -21.35
CA LYS A 143 11.48 -13.56 -20.06
C LYS A 143 10.63 -14.17 -18.95
N GLY A 144 11.28 -14.60 -17.87
CA GLY A 144 10.65 -14.95 -16.60
C GLY A 144 10.85 -13.82 -15.59
N THR A 145 9.83 -13.49 -14.85
CA THR A 145 9.88 -12.52 -13.73
C THR A 145 9.34 -13.19 -12.48
N TYR A 146 10.12 -13.16 -11.40
CA TYR A 146 9.70 -13.58 -10.08
C TYR A 146 9.75 -12.39 -9.13
N ARG A 147 8.68 -12.16 -8.39
CA ARG A 147 8.56 -11.11 -7.38
C ARG A 147 8.25 -11.71 -6.03
N ASP A 148 8.95 -11.25 -5.02
CA ASP A 148 8.82 -11.69 -3.65
C ASP A 148 8.53 -10.49 -2.76
N LEU A 149 7.27 -10.36 -2.33
CA LEU A 149 6.85 -9.32 -1.38
C LEU A 149 7.35 -9.71 0.02
N LYS A 150 8.26 -8.91 0.57
CA LYS A 150 8.93 -9.20 1.86
C LYS A 150 8.19 -8.60 3.05
N SER A 151 7.62 -7.43 2.86
CA SER A 151 6.83 -6.75 3.86
C SER A 151 5.64 -6.08 3.18
N SER A 152 4.49 -6.08 3.85
CA SER A 152 3.27 -5.44 3.39
C SER A 152 2.72 -4.59 4.53
N LEU A 153 2.42 -3.35 4.24
CA LEU A 153 1.73 -2.47 5.18
C LEU A 153 0.22 -2.67 5.04
N GLU A 154 -0.45 -2.82 6.19
CA GLU A 154 -1.90 -3.00 6.25
C GLU A 154 -2.49 -2.14 7.37
N ASP A 155 -3.71 -1.64 7.17
CA ASP A 155 -4.49 -1.04 8.24
C ASP A 155 -5.35 -2.12 8.91
N ILE A 156 -5.05 -2.41 10.18
CA ILE A 156 -5.71 -3.46 10.95
C ILE A 156 -6.70 -2.84 11.92
N ALA A 157 -7.93 -3.36 11.94
CA ALA A 157 -8.91 -3.04 12.97
C ALA A 157 -8.53 -3.73 14.30
N ILE A 158 -8.28 -2.96 15.33
CA ILE A 158 -7.83 -3.46 16.66
C ILE A 158 -8.95 -3.51 17.70
N ASP A 159 -10.13 -3.00 17.39
CA ASP A 159 -11.31 -2.96 18.26
C ASP A 159 -11.70 -4.35 18.77
N ALA A 160 -11.70 -5.38 17.91
CA ALA A 160 -12.01 -6.76 18.30
C ALA A 160 -11.02 -7.30 19.35
N GLY A 161 -9.74 -6.97 19.22
CA GLY A 161 -8.72 -7.37 20.19
C GLY A 161 -8.90 -6.70 21.55
N PHE A 162 -9.37 -5.45 21.58
CA PHE A 162 -9.71 -4.77 22.82
C PHE A 162 -10.92 -5.38 23.50
N ASP A 163 -11.96 -5.72 22.75
CA ASP A 163 -13.17 -6.36 23.31
C ASP A 163 -12.84 -7.73 23.91
N ASP A 164 -12.06 -8.55 23.20
CA ASP A 164 -11.59 -9.84 23.71
C ASP A 164 -10.75 -9.70 24.99
N TYR A 165 -9.83 -8.75 25.04
CA TYR A 165 -9.01 -8.49 26.22
C TYR A 165 -9.87 -8.08 27.41
N ILE A 166 -10.83 -7.16 27.23
CA ILE A 166 -11.72 -6.70 28.31
C ILE A 166 -12.63 -7.83 28.78
N GLN A 167 -13.13 -8.68 27.88
CA GLN A 167 -13.91 -9.86 28.27
C GLN A 167 -13.09 -10.84 29.09
N GLN A 168 -11.83 -11.10 28.73
CA GLN A 168 -10.94 -12.01 29.46
C GLN A 168 -10.57 -11.49 30.84
N GLU A 169 -10.22 -10.20 30.97
CA GLU A 169 -9.72 -9.62 32.19
C GLU A 169 -10.83 -9.16 33.14
N PHE A 170 -11.95 -8.68 32.61
CA PHE A 170 -13.01 -8.06 33.42
C PHE A 170 -14.37 -8.75 33.31
N GLY A 171 -14.51 -9.76 32.44
CA GLY A 171 -15.74 -10.55 32.32
C GLY A 171 -16.96 -9.77 31.78
N SER A 172 -16.73 -8.66 31.11
CA SER A 172 -17.78 -7.81 30.52
C SER A 172 -17.40 -7.36 29.13
N SER A 173 -18.40 -7.25 28.24
CA SER A 173 -18.21 -6.65 26.92
C SER A 173 -17.79 -5.19 27.07
N CYS A 174 -16.91 -4.73 26.21
CA CYS A 174 -16.52 -3.33 26.12
C CYS A 174 -17.66 -2.50 25.54
N THR A 175 -18.46 -1.86 26.40
CA THR A 175 -19.55 -0.97 25.96
C THR A 175 -19.04 0.31 25.31
N LEU A 176 -17.79 0.71 25.60
CA LEU A 176 -17.12 1.88 25.01
C LEU A 176 -16.52 1.55 23.63
N CYS A 177 -16.28 0.26 23.34
CA CYS A 177 -15.73 -0.18 22.05
C CYS A 177 -16.83 -0.39 20.99
N SER A 178 -18.09 -0.48 21.37
CA SER A 178 -19.19 -0.67 20.44
C SER A 178 -19.44 0.58 19.61
N GLY A 179 -19.17 0.46 18.30
CA GLY A 179 -19.38 1.55 17.33
C GLY A 179 -18.13 2.34 16.95
N PHE A 180 -16.97 2.03 17.53
CA PHE A 180 -15.69 2.58 17.10
C PHE A 180 -14.91 1.51 16.33
N HIS A 181 -14.47 1.87 15.14
CA HIS A 181 -13.50 1.09 14.40
C HIS A 181 -12.16 1.80 14.46
N TYR A 182 -11.23 1.23 15.24
CA TYR A 182 -9.86 1.72 15.32
C TYR A 182 -9.00 0.94 14.34
N TYR A 183 -8.35 1.66 13.44
CA TYR A 183 -7.38 1.11 12.51
C TYR A 183 -5.99 1.59 12.87
N VAL A 184 -5.04 0.67 12.88
CA VAL A 184 -3.62 0.95 13.09
C VAL A 184 -2.86 0.45 11.88
N LEU A 185 -1.99 1.28 11.33
CA LEU A 185 -1.06 0.90 10.27
C LEU A 185 0.09 0.09 10.89
N THR A 186 0.31 -1.10 10.40
CA THR A 186 1.34 -2.03 10.87
C THR A 186 2.07 -2.75 9.73
#